data_3c468c4e6303238ed53dcd178ca268d1
#
_entry.id   3c468c4e6303238ed53dcd178ca268d1
#
_cell.length_a   1.000
_cell.length_b   1.000
_cell.length_c   1.000
_cell.angle_alpha   90.00
_cell.angle_beta   90.00
_cell.angle_gamma   90.00
#
_symmetry.space_group_name_H-M   'P 1'
#
loop_
_entity.id
_entity.type
_entity.pdbx_description
1 polymer ?
#
loop_
_entity_poly.entity_id
_entity_poly.type
_entity_poly.pdbx_seq_one_letter_code
_entity_poly.pdbx_strand_id
1 'polypeptide(L)'
;MAFAVGAIAFSARYALTGAIENDHFVTFTRGLQVLYGDWPLRDFDDPGFPLAYLVSTVTAALFGPSLFVNVVLCVLLLAITSVLTYHLAFRATGNTAAAFVAAVVTMAIYPRLYNATKVIVPVVAMWLAWRYADAPDRRRLVALALWSAVAFLLRHDYVVYVAAGYAVLLVMCHADAPRELAVRLVSYAGLSLLFVAPWLLYVQLFEGVSEYFASALRFVAAEGRRTATGPQPVLFYVLTAVPIVGLVVSFRRGPRLGRAHLAAASVMLLALDLVFLRDVLAARIPDVIAPTAVIAAAIAGHYLSQRAMKNVAMIGMIVIVAAITVQVARGSESVSTLREPVARIGQITRRLREVSADIIPNPSTAPLIAYLSRCTAPGDRVLVAGFGPEIPALAHRPFAGGLPSWIPGYYDDPADVARAIGRLNREHVAAAVMLDGSTVLVNSWPELGEWIRSHGFEEHPLAAIDSRFRIWLPRPAADVSTDRETGLPCERTR
;
A
#
# COMPACT_ATOMS: atom_id res chain seq x y z
N MET A 1 25.37 -12.30 -6.06
CA MET A 1 24.78 -12.17 -4.71
C MET A 1 23.44 -11.42 -4.73
N ALA A 2 23.36 -10.19 -5.27
CA ALA A 2 22.09 -9.41 -5.31
C ALA A 2 20.94 -10.17 -6.00
N PHE A 3 21.18 -10.82 -7.14
CA PHE A 3 20.17 -11.66 -7.80
C PHE A 3 19.70 -12.81 -6.90
N ALA A 4 20.61 -13.49 -6.21
CA ALA A 4 20.25 -14.56 -5.27
C ALA A 4 19.39 -14.04 -4.11
N VAL A 5 19.72 -12.87 -3.54
CA VAL A 5 18.89 -12.21 -2.52
C VAL A 5 17.49 -11.93 -3.05
N GLY A 6 17.38 -11.40 -4.27
CA GLY A 6 16.08 -11.12 -4.91
C GLY A 6 15.26 -12.40 -5.15
N ALA A 7 15.88 -13.45 -5.67
CA ALA A 7 15.22 -14.73 -5.91
C ALA A 7 14.73 -15.38 -4.61
N ILE A 8 15.57 -15.38 -3.56
CA ILE A 8 15.20 -15.88 -2.23
C ILE A 8 14.06 -15.05 -1.64
N ALA A 9 14.15 -13.70 -1.68
CA ALA A 9 13.14 -12.81 -1.16
C ALA A 9 11.79 -13.00 -1.86
N PHE A 10 11.81 -13.08 -3.20
CA PHE A 10 10.60 -13.35 -3.98
C PHE A 10 9.98 -14.69 -3.62
N SER A 11 10.76 -15.76 -3.68
CA SER A 11 10.28 -17.12 -3.44
C SER A 11 9.75 -17.31 -2.02
N ALA A 12 10.48 -16.81 -1.02
CA ALA A 12 10.06 -16.87 0.37
C ALA A 12 8.77 -16.06 0.61
N ARG A 13 8.72 -14.80 0.14
CA ARG A 13 7.54 -13.96 0.32
C ARG A 13 6.32 -14.51 -0.39
N TYR A 14 6.50 -15.06 -1.59
CA TYR A 14 5.43 -15.66 -2.36
C TYR A 14 4.91 -16.95 -1.70
N ALA A 15 5.80 -17.87 -1.30
CA ALA A 15 5.44 -19.11 -0.61
C ALA A 15 4.70 -18.87 0.72
N LEU A 16 5.00 -17.76 1.40
CA LEU A 16 4.35 -17.36 2.65
C LEU A 16 3.04 -16.58 2.43
N THR A 17 2.57 -16.40 1.20
CA THR A 17 1.30 -15.70 0.94
C THR A 17 0.15 -16.52 1.53
N GLY A 18 -0.58 -15.90 2.46
CA GLY A 18 -1.81 -16.42 3.06
C GLY A 18 -3.06 -15.77 2.47
N ALA A 19 -4.09 -15.57 3.29
CA ALA A 19 -5.24 -14.75 2.93
C ALA A 19 -4.80 -13.32 2.59
N ILE A 20 -5.43 -12.75 1.57
CA ILE A 20 -5.14 -11.38 1.13
C ILE A 20 -5.99 -10.42 1.96
N GLU A 21 -5.39 -9.41 2.53
CA GLU A 21 -6.11 -8.42 3.34
C GLU A 21 -7.01 -7.52 2.49
N ASN A 22 -8.13 -7.03 3.06
CA ASN A 22 -9.10 -6.17 2.37
C ASN A 22 -8.45 -4.91 1.76
N ASP A 23 -7.50 -4.28 2.46
CA ASP A 23 -6.79 -3.08 1.99
C ASP A 23 -6.07 -3.31 0.64
N HIS A 24 -5.68 -4.54 0.34
CA HIS A 24 -5.08 -4.90 -0.95
C HIS A 24 -6.04 -4.62 -2.10
N PHE A 25 -7.32 -4.93 -1.89
CA PHE A 25 -8.36 -4.76 -2.90
C PHE A 25 -8.73 -3.30 -3.14
N VAL A 26 -8.47 -2.39 -2.19
CA VAL A 26 -8.74 -0.95 -2.37
C VAL A 26 -8.02 -0.38 -3.60
N THR A 27 -6.76 -0.79 -3.81
CA THR A 27 -5.98 -0.38 -4.98
C THR A 27 -6.29 -1.23 -6.20
N PHE A 28 -6.44 -2.54 -6.03
CA PHE A 28 -6.71 -3.47 -7.13
C PHE A 28 -8.04 -3.18 -7.79
N THR A 29 -9.11 -2.96 -7.02
CA THR A 29 -10.46 -2.66 -7.50
C THR A 29 -10.51 -1.36 -8.30
N ARG A 30 -9.82 -0.29 -7.83
CA ARG A 30 -9.71 0.97 -8.61
C ARG A 30 -8.91 0.76 -9.91
N GLY A 31 -7.88 -0.08 -9.88
CA GLY A 31 -7.15 -0.44 -11.09
C GLY A 31 -8.02 -1.15 -12.13
N LEU A 32 -8.90 -2.06 -11.68
CA LEU A 32 -9.89 -2.71 -12.55
C LEU A 32 -10.94 -1.72 -13.05
N GLN A 33 -11.36 -0.77 -12.22
CA GLN A 33 -12.33 0.27 -12.60
C GLN A 33 -11.82 1.10 -13.78
N VAL A 34 -10.53 1.48 -13.76
CA VAL A 34 -9.91 2.16 -14.91
C VAL A 34 -9.87 1.25 -16.14
N LEU A 35 -9.61 -0.04 -15.96
CA LEU A 35 -9.63 -1.01 -17.05
C LEU A 35 -11.03 -1.15 -17.68
N TYR A 36 -12.10 -0.97 -16.91
CA TYR A 36 -13.50 -0.97 -17.39
C TYR A 36 -13.89 0.35 -18.08
N GLY A 37 -13.02 1.35 -18.14
CA GLY A 37 -13.23 2.61 -18.86
C GLY A 37 -13.60 3.80 -17.97
N ASP A 38 -13.68 3.63 -16.67
CA ASP A 38 -13.89 4.72 -15.73
C ASP A 38 -12.57 5.43 -15.39
N TRP A 39 -12.64 6.74 -15.15
CA TRP A 39 -11.47 7.54 -14.85
C TRP A 39 -11.55 8.17 -13.45
N PRO A 40 -10.42 8.22 -12.71
CA PRO A 40 -10.39 8.84 -11.39
C PRO A 40 -10.89 10.28 -11.44
N LEU A 41 -11.49 10.76 -10.38
CA LEU A 41 -12.11 12.08 -10.20
C LEU A 41 -13.34 12.33 -11.08
N ARG A 42 -13.35 11.87 -12.33
CA ARG A 42 -14.50 11.97 -13.22
C ARG A 42 -15.60 10.98 -12.79
N ASP A 43 -15.26 9.71 -12.67
CA ASP A 43 -16.22 8.61 -12.46
C ASP A 43 -16.14 8.00 -11.06
N PHE A 44 -14.97 8.08 -10.40
CA PHE A 44 -14.78 7.59 -9.05
C PHE A 44 -13.77 8.43 -8.25
N ASP A 45 -13.82 8.33 -6.93
CA ASP A 45 -13.01 9.13 -6.03
C ASP A 45 -11.59 8.58 -5.89
N ASP A 46 -10.59 9.48 -5.94
CA ASP A 46 -9.20 9.19 -5.65
C ASP A 46 -8.83 9.68 -4.25
N PRO A 47 -8.51 8.79 -3.29
CA PRO A 47 -8.09 9.19 -1.95
C PRO A 47 -6.61 9.56 -1.86
N GLY A 48 -5.95 9.91 -2.97
CA GLY A 48 -4.59 10.42 -3.00
C GLY A 48 -3.48 9.41 -3.28
N PHE A 49 -3.75 8.38 -4.10
CA PHE A 49 -2.75 7.41 -4.54
C PHE A 49 -2.92 6.96 -6.02
N PRO A 50 -3.02 7.92 -6.96
CA PRO A 50 -3.38 7.62 -8.35
C PRO A 50 -2.44 6.66 -9.04
N LEU A 51 -1.13 6.79 -8.85
CA LEU A 51 -0.15 5.93 -9.52
C LEU A 51 -0.22 4.48 -9.02
N ALA A 52 -0.63 4.24 -7.77
CA ALA A 52 -0.71 2.89 -7.22
C ALA A 52 -1.74 2.03 -7.98
N TYR A 53 -2.95 2.56 -8.20
CA TYR A 53 -3.96 1.82 -8.97
C TYR A 53 -3.73 1.91 -10.49
N LEU A 54 -3.12 2.98 -11.05
CA LEU A 54 -2.75 3.02 -12.47
C LEU A 54 -1.68 1.98 -12.82
N VAL A 55 -0.70 1.73 -11.94
CA VAL A 55 0.24 0.60 -12.09
C VAL A 55 -0.50 -0.73 -12.07
N SER A 56 -1.49 -0.90 -11.18
CA SER A 56 -2.36 -2.08 -11.16
C SER A 56 -3.15 -2.21 -12.47
N THR A 57 -3.68 -1.10 -13.03
CA THR A 57 -4.34 -1.08 -14.34
C THR A 57 -3.44 -1.55 -15.45
N VAL A 58 -2.24 -0.98 -15.55
CA VAL A 58 -1.28 -1.34 -16.60
C VAL A 58 -0.89 -2.81 -16.52
N THR A 59 -0.64 -3.32 -15.31
CA THR A 59 -0.31 -4.75 -15.14
C THR A 59 -1.50 -5.65 -15.48
N ALA A 60 -2.73 -5.27 -15.13
CA ALA A 60 -3.94 -5.98 -15.50
C ALA A 60 -4.20 -5.95 -17.01
N ALA A 61 -3.93 -4.83 -17.68
CA ALA A 61 -4.06 -4.72 -19.13
C ALA A 61 -3.05 -5.60 -19.89
N LEU A 62 -1.81 -5.71 -19.38
CA LEU A 62 -0.74 -6.48 -20.02
C LEU A 62 -0.80 -7.99 -19.76
N PHE A 63 -1.19 -8.40 -18.55
CA PHE A 63 -1.08 -9.77 -18.07
C PHE A 63 -2.41 -10.42 -17.66
N GLY A 64 -3.51 -9.68 -17.81
CA GLY A 64 -4.86 -10.07 -17.41
C GLY A 64 -5.28 -9.55 -16.04
N PRO A 65 -6.60 -9.29 -15.85
CA PRO A 65 -7.17 -8.72 -14.64
C PRO A 65 -7.33 -9.77 -13.54
N SER A 66 -6.22 -10.31 -13.03
CA SER A 66 -6.24 -11.40 -12.05
C SER A 66 -5.54 -11.00 -10.74
N LEU A 67 -6.07 -11.53 -9.63
CA LEU A 67 -5.44 -11.39 -8.31
C LEU A 67 -4.00 -11.93 -8.30
N PHE A 68 -3.74 -13.03 -9.03
CA PHE A 68 -2.41 -13.60 -9.20
C PHE A 68 -1.41 -12.57 -9.72
N VAL A 69 -1.73 -11.87 -10.80
CA VAL A 69 -0.85 -10.84 -11.41
C VAL A 69 -0.57 -9.71 -10.43
N ASN A 70 -1.59 -9.25 -9.73
CA ASN A 70 -1.45 -8.15 -8.76
C ASN A 70 -0.58 -8.56 -7.55
N VAL A 71 -0.77 -9.77 -7.02
CA VAL A 71 0.06 -10.30 -5.93
C VAL A 71 1.52 -10.48 -6.37
N VAL A 72 1.76 -11.01 -7.58
CA VAL A 72 3.13 -11.14 -8.13
C VAL A 72 3.81 -9.78 -8.23
N LEU A 73 3.10 -8.74 -8.67
CA LEU A 73 3.63 -7.37 -8.70
C LEU A 73 4.07 -6.90 -7.31
N CYS A 74 3.21 -7.06 -6.30
CA CYS A 74 3.53 -6.65 -4.93
C CYS A 74 4.74 -7.41 -4.36
N VAL A 75 4.80 -8.73 -4.57
CA VAL A 75 5.93 -9.56 -4.14
C VAL A 75 7.22 -9.17 -4.86
N LEU A 76 7.15 -8.81 -6.15
CA LEU A 76 8.30 -8.31 -6.90
C LEU A 76 8.83 -6.99 -6.33
N LEU A 77 7.96 -6.05 -5.99
CA LEU A 77 8.34 -4.79 -5.35
C LEU A 77 9.04 -5.02 -4.00
N LEU A 78 8.54 -5.95 -3.19
CA LEU A 78 9.16 -6.33 -1.91
C LEU A 78 10.52 -7.02 -2.12
N ALA A 79 10.65 -7.87 -3.15
CA ALA A 79 11.92 -8.50 -3.49
C ALA A 79 12.96 -7.47 -3.96
N ILE A 80 12.57 -6.51 -4.81
CA ILE A 80 13.43 -5.39 -5.22
C ILE A 80 13.85 -4.57 -4.00
N THR A 81 12.95 -4.32 -3.05
CA THR A 81 13.27 -3.63 -1.80
C THR A 81 14.35 -4.37 -1.01
N SER A 82 14.25 -5.70 -0.89
CA SER A 82 15.25 -6.51 -0.21
C SER A 82 16.62 -6.47 -0.90
N VAL A 83 16.65 -6.46 -2.24
CA VAL A 83 17.88 -6.28 -3.03
C VAL A 83 18.50 -4.91 -2.79
N LEU A 84 17.72 -3.86 -2.80
CA LEU A 84 18.20 -2.50 -2.55
C LEU A 84 18.69 -2.35 -1.09
N THR A 85 17.98 -2.92 -0.12
CA THR A 85 18.41 -2.97 1.28
C THR A 85 19.75 -3.66 1.43
N TYR A 86 19.93 -4.83 0.79
CA TYR A 86 21.23 -5.53 0.73
C TYR A 86 22.31 -4.62 0.14
N HIS A 87 22.05 -4.01 -1.02
CA HIS A 87 23.02 -3.16 -1.71
C HIS A 87 23.46 -1.96 -0.86
N LEU A 88 22.50 -1.25 -0.24
CA LEU A 88 22.78 -0.10 0.62
C LEU A 88 23.53 -0.51 1.90
N ALA A 89 23.11 -1.60 2.54
CA ALA A 89 23.77 -2.13 3.73
C ALA A 89 25.20 -2.61 3.42
N PHE A 90 25.40 -3.28 2.28
CA PHE A 90 26.75 -3.69 1.83
C PHE A 90 27.64 -2.47 1.59
N ARG A 91 27.12 -1.47 0.93
CA ARG A 91 27.82 -0.22 0.68
C ARG A 91 28.22 0.47 2.00
N ALA A 92 27.32 0.48 2.98
CA ALA A 92 27.56 1.11 4.29
C ALA A 92 28.60 0.35 5.14
N THR A 93 28.57 -0.98 5.11
CA THR A 93 29.40 -1.82 5.99
C THR A 93 30.64 -2.37 5.31
N GLY A 94 30.61 -2.59 3.98
CA GLY A 94 31.54 -3.40 3.21
C GLY A 94 31.56 -4.87 3.63
N ASN A 95 30.53 -5.33 4.35
CA ASN A 95 30.42 -6.68 4.89
C ASN A 95 29.20 -7.39 4.33
N THR A 96 29.44 -8.50 3.61
CA THR A 96 28.38 -9.30 2.97
C THR A 96 27.42 -9.90 3.99
N ALA A 97 27.91 -10.35 5.14
CA ALA A 97 27.06 -10.96 6.17
C ALA A 97 26.12 -9.90 6.79
N ALA A 98 26.62 -8.71 7.13
CA ALA A 98 25.81 -7.62 7.65
C ALA A 98 24.74 -7.16 6.63
N ALA A 99 25.11 -7.08 5.35
CA ALA A 99 24.18 -6.77 4.28
C ALA A 99 23.11 -7.84 4.11
N PHE A 100 23.49 -9.11 4.18
CA PHE A 100 22.55 -10.22 4.12
C PHE A 100 21.58 -10.21 5.30
N VAL A 101 22.07 -9.96 6.52
CA VAL A 101 21.23 -9.80 7.72
C VAL A 101 20.20 -8.69 7.51
N ALA A 102 20.61 -7.51 7.02
CA ALA A 102 19.67 -6.40 6.75
C ALA A 102 18.57 -6.80 5.77
N ALA A 103 18.91 -7.53 4.69
CA ALA A 103 17.91 -8.03 3.74
C ALA A 103 16.99 -9.10 4.37
N VAL A 104 17.54 -10.02 5.17
CA VAL A 104 16.77 -11.05 5.87
C VAL A 104 15.79 -10.43 6.87
N VAL A 105 16.22 -9.40 7.61
CA VAL A 105 15.34 -8.65 8.54
C VAL A 105 14.13 -8.07 7.79
N THR A 106 14.37 -7.47 6.63
CA THR A 106 13.30 -6.90 5.79
C THR A 106 12.29 -7.96 5.35
N MET A 107 12.76 -9.17 5.03
CA MET A 107 11.89 -10.28 4.65
C MET A 107 11.15 -10.90 5.85
N ALA A 108 11.84 -11.11 6.97
CA ALA A 108 11.34 -11.84 8.13
C ALA A 108 10.25 -11.10 8.91
N ILE A 109 10.24 -9.76 8.88
CA ILE A 109 9.18 -8.95 9.51
C ILE A 109 7.89 -8.92 8.66
N TYR A 110 7.94 -9.46 7.46
CA TYR A 110 6.78 -9.78 6.64
C TYR A 110 5.88 -8.56 6.34
N PRO A 111 6.32 -7.60 5.51
CA PRO A 111 5.46 -6.50 5.09
C PRO A 111 4.20 -7.01 4.39
N ARG A 112 3.07 -6.39 4.68
CA ARG A 112 1.81 -6.69 4.01
C ARG A 112 1.90 -6.38 2.52
N LEU A 113 1.21 -7.15 1.67
CA LEU A 113 1.30 -6.98 0.21
C LEU A 113 0.85 -5.60 -0.26
N TYR A 114 -0.24 -5.08 0.29
CA TYR A 114 -0.75 -3.75 -0.07
C TYR A 114 0.19 -2.61 0.38
N ASN A 115 1.13 -2.88 1.27
CA ASN A 115 2.14 -1.92 1.71
C ASN A 115 3.44 -1.98 0.89
N ALA A 116 3.50 -2.76 -0.20
CA ALA A 116 4.69 -2.88 -1.02
C ALA A 116 5.26 -1.52 -1.47
N THR A 117 4.38 -0.57 -1.82
CA THR A 117 4.79 0.80 -2.18
C THR A 117 5.34 1.58 -1.00
N LYS A 118 4.80 1.41 0.21
CA LYS A 118 5.32 2.06 1.44
C LYS A 118 6.74 1.61 1.77
N VAL A 119 7.06 0.34 1.47
CA VAL A 119 8.37 -0.25 1.80
C VAL A 119 9.42 0.10 0.76
N ILE A 120 9.06 0.11 -0.54
CA ILE A 120 10.03 0.39 -1.62
C ILE A 120 10.37 1.87 -1.74
N VAL A 121 9.40 2.77 -1.55
CA VAL A 121 9.59 4.21 -1.76
C VAL A 121 10.74 4.79 -0.94
N PRO A 122 10.84 4.60 0.38
CA PRO A 122 11.93 5.15 1.18
C PRO A 122 13.28 4.53 0.80
N VAL A 123 13.33 3.25 0.44
CA VAL A 123 14.61 2.58 0.12
C VAL A 123 15.17 3.05 -1.22
N VAL A 124 14.33 3.24 -2.24
CA VAL A 124 14.74 3.84 -3.52
C VAL A 124 15.15 5.30 -3.30
N ALA A 125 14.40 6.04 -2.47
CA ALA A 125 14.74 7.41 -2.14
C ALA A 125 16.14 7.51 -1.48
N MET A 126 16.46 6.62 -0.52
CA MET A 126 17.79 6.53 0.08
C MET A 126 18.87 6.17 -0.95
N TRP A 127 18.58 5.23 -1.85
CA TRP A 127 19.52 4.86 -2.90
C TRP A 127 19.83 6.03 -3.83
N LEU A 128 18.84 6.80 -4.25
CA LEU A 128 19.01 7.99 -5.08
C LEU A 128 19.76 9.09 -4.31
N ALA A 129 19.41 9.33 -3.03
CA ALA A 129 20.08 10.28 -2.16
C ALA A 129 21.59 9.97 -2.05
N TRP A 130 21.94 8.70 -1.83
CA TRP A 130 23.32 8.28 -1.73
C TRP A 130 24.09 8.44 -3.04
N ARG A 131 23.44 8.15 -4.16
CA ARG A 131 24.04 8.42 -5.48
C ARG A 131 24.30 9.90 -5.72
N TYR A 132 23.37 10.76 -5.28
CA TYR A 132 23.56 12.20 -5.39
C TYR A 132 24.70 12.68 -4.48
N ALA A 133 24.75 12.23 -3.23
CA ALA A 133 25.82 12.60 -2.29
C ALA A 133 27.23 12.23 -2.79
N ASP A 134 27.37 11.12 -3.56
CA ASP A 134 28.66 10.72 -4.13
C ASP A 134 29.17 11.66 -5.22
N ALA A 135 28.27 12.15 -6.04
CA ALA A 135 28.61 13.05 -7.13
C ALA A 135 27.39 13.93 -7.45
N PRO A 136 27.28 15.09 -6.83
CA PRO A 136 26.19 16.01 -7.04
C PRO A 136 26.22 16.57 -8.47
N ASP A 137 25.29 16.09 -9.31
CA ASP A 137 25.13 16.55 -10.68
C ASP A 137 23.65 16.82 -11.04
N ARG A 138 23.42 17.47 -12.20
CA ARG A 138 22.07 17.83 -12.64
C ARG A 138 21.19 16.61 -12.93
N ARG A 139 21.77 15.53 -13.48
CA ARG A 139 20.99 14.33 -13.85
C ARG A 139 20.46 13.64 -12.61
N ARG A 140 21.28 13.56 -11.56
CA ARG A 140 20.87 12.98 -10.27
C ARG A 140 19.88 13.88 -9.55
N LEU A 141 19.99 15.21 -9.64
CA LEU A 141 18.99 16.13 -9.14
C LEU A 141 17.62 15.90 -9.80
N VAL A 142 17.61 15.73 -11.12
CA VAL A 142 16.38 15.36 -11.88
C VAL A 142 15.81 14.03 -11.38
N ALA A 143 16.66 13.04 -11.10
CA ALA A 143 16.20 11.75 -10.56
C ALA A 143 15.59 11.88 -9.16
N LEU A 144 16.14 12.74 -8.28
CA LEU A 144 15.55 13.05 -6.97
C LEU A 144 14.15 13.68 -7.14
N ALA A 145 14.04 14.68 -8.03
CA ALA A 145 12.78 15.38 -8.29
C ALA A 145 11.72 14.44 -8.89
N LEU A 146 12.11 13.62 -9.87
CA LEU A 146 11.21 12.62 -10.47
C LEU A 146 10.73 11.61 -9.44
N TRP A 147 11.62 11.12 -8.55
CA TRP A 147 11.23 10.18 -7.52
C TRP A 147 10.31 10.81 -6.47
N SER A 148 10.48 12.10 -6.15
CA SER A 148 9.55 12.83 -5.30
C SER A 148 8.15 12.93 -5.93
N ALA A 149 8.08 13.16 -7.23
CA ALA A 149 6.81 13.15 -7.97
C ALA A 149 6.17 11.74 -7.98
N VAL A 150 6.96 10.70 -8.22
CA VAL A 150 6.50 9.30 -8.15
C VAL A 150 6.00 8.96 -6.73
N ALA A 151 6.73 9.37 -5.69
CA ALA A 151 6.33 9.17 -4.31
C ALA A 151 4.99 9.86 -4.01
N PHE A 152 4.82 11.12 -4.44
CA PHE A 152 3.56 11.87 -4.31
C PHE A 152 2.40 11.15 -5.00
N LEU A 153 2.60 10.68 -6.24
CA LEU A 153 1.55 10.01 -7.02
C LEU A 153 1.25 8.59 -6.53
N LEU A 154 2.23 7.91 -5.91
CA LEU A 154 1.98 6.63 -5.23
C LEU A 154 1.18 6.80 -3.94
N ARG A 155 1.42 7.89 -3.22
CA ARG A 155 0.61 8.35 -2.09
C ARG A 155 1.11 9.74 -1.64
N HIS A 156 0.21 10.66 -1.47
CA HIS A 156 0.55 12.07 -1.21
C HIS A 156 1.46 12.29 0.01
N ASP A 157 1.30 11.51 1.07
CA ASP A 157 2.14 11.61 2.28
C ASP A 157 3.58 11.11 2.07
N TYR A 158 3.83 10.31 1.02
CA TYR A 158 5.20 9.81 0.78
C TYR A 158 6.17 10.92 0.38
N VAL A 159 5.71 11.91 -0.35
CA VAL A 159 6.58 13.03 -0.73
C VAL A 159 7.10 13.81 0.49
N VAL A 160 6.35 13.86 1.59
CA VAL A 160 6.72 14.62 2.79
C VAL A 160 8.04 14.12 3.37
N TYR A 161 8.16 12.82 3.63
CA TYR A 161 9.40 12.27 4.18
C TYR A 161 10.52 12.19 3.14
N VAL A 162 10.20 11.93 1.87
CA VAL A 162 11.19 11.91 0.79
C VAL A 162 11.80 13.31 0.61
N ALA A 163 10.95 14.35 0.52
CA ALA A 163 11.41 15.73 0.37
C ALA A 163 12.20 16.24 1.59
N ALA A 164 11.78 15.86 2.81
CA ALA A 164 12.53 16.19 4.02
C ALA A 164 13.96 15.62 3.97
N GLY A 165 14.12 14.34 3.60
CA GLY A 165 15.43 13.72 3.43
C GLY A 165 16.26 14.37 2.32
N TYR A 166 15.64 14.69 1.18
CA TYR A 166 16.34 15.33 0.06
C TYR A 166 16.71 16.80 0.34
N ALA A 167 15.89 17.54 1.08
CA ALA A 167 16.25 18.88 1.53
C ALA A 167 17.51 18.86 2.42
N VAL A 168 17.55 17.95 3.40
CA VAL A 168 18.75 17.75 4.24
C VAL A 168 19.96 17.32 3.41
N LEU A 169 19.78 16.41 2.45
CA LEU A 169 20.84 16.01 1.51
C LEU A 169 21.43 17.21 0.78
N LEU A 170 20.57 18.04 0.16
CA LEU A 170 21.03 19.22 -0.59
C LEU A 170 21.74 20.22 0.30
N VAL A 171 21.22 20.48 1.51
CA VAL A 171 21.88 21.33 2.50
C VAL A 171 23.26 20.77 2.86
N MET A 172 23.36 19.49 3.19
CA MET A 172 24.62 18.87 3.59
C MET A 172 25.67 18.81 2.47
N CYS A 173 25.22 18.74 1.19
CA CYS A 173 26.14 18.70 0.05
C CYS A 173 26.60 20.09 -0.41
N HIS A 174 25.84 21.17 -0.11
CA HIS A 174 26.07 22.50 -0.67
C HIS A 174 26.10 23.61 0.41
N ALA A 175 26.23 23.27 1.71
CA ALA A 175 26.24 24.25 2.82
C ALA A 175 27.28 25.35 2.65
N ASP A 176 28.45 25.00 2.10
CA ASP A 176 29.58 25.92 1.92
C ASP A 176 29.41 26.89 0.72
N ALA A 177 28.33 26.68 -0.10
CA ALA A 177 28.03 27.48 -1.30
C ALA A 177 26.56 27.89 -1.31
N PRO A 178 26.11 28.89 -0.51
CA PRO A 178 24.69 29.20 -0.28
C PRO A 178 23.94 29.58 -1.54
N ARG A 179 24.59 30.21 -2.52
CA ARG A 179 23.98 30.52 -3.83
C ARG A 179 23.70 29.25 -4.62
N GLU A 180 24.63 28.30 -4.64
CA GLU A 180 24.43 27.00 -5.30
C GLU A 180 23.33 26.21 -4.59
N LEU A 181 23.34 26.16 -3.25
CA LEU A 181 22.31 25.54 -2.47
C LEU A 181 20.92 26.07 -2.83
N ALA A 182 20.75 27.39 -2.87
CA ALA A 182 19.47 28.01 -3.26
C ALA A 182 19.04 27.59 -4.67
N VAL A 183 19.97 27.63 -5.66
CA VAL A 183 19.70 27.19 -7.03
C VAL A 183 19.29 25.70 -7.06
N ARG A 184 19.97 24.83 -6.30
CA ARG A 184 19.66 23.40 -6.25
C ARG A 184 18.30 23.14 -5.61
N LEU A 185 17.96 23.81 -4.50
CA LEU A 185 16.66 23.69 -3.85
C LEU A 185 15.52 24.17 -4.74
N VAL A 186 15.65 25.34 -5.37
CA VAL A 186 14.64 25.88 -6.29
C VAL A 186 14.49 24.97 -7.51
N SER A 187 15.62 24.51 -8.08
CA SER A 187 15.58 23.57 -9.21
C SER A 187 14.92 22.24 -8.84
N TYR A 188 15.22 21.69 -7.67
CA TYR A 188 14.59 20.46 -7.17
C TYR A 188 13.07 20.64 -7.00
N ALA A 189 12.65 21.71 -6.32
CA ALA A 189 11.23 22.01 -6.12
C ALA A 189 10.49 22.24 -7.44
N GLY A 190 11.07 23.07 -8.34
CA GLY A 190 10.48 23.37 -9.64
C GLY A 190 10.37 22.14 -10.54
N LEU A 191 11.39 21.27 -10.57
CA LEU A 191 11.33 20.01 -11.31
C LEU A 191 10.32 19.03 -10.71
N SER A 192 10.25 18.92 -9.37
CA SER A 192 9.25 18.07 -8.72
C SER A 192 7.83 18.51 -9.07
N LEU A 193 7.57 19.82 -9.00
CA LEU A 193 6.29 20.39 -9.39
C LEU A 193 5.99 20.16 -10.87
N LEU A 194 6.99 20.33 -11.75
CA LEU A 194 6.85 20.08 -13.20
C LEU A 194 6.43 18.64 -13.48
N PHE A 195 7.01 17.66 -12.78
CA PHE A 195 6.66 16.24 -12.96
C PHE A 195 5.28 15.89 -12.40
N VAL A 196 4.80 16.61 -11.39
CA VAL A 196 3.45 16.42 -10.84
C VAL A 196 2.40 17.22 -11.61
N ALA A 197 2.81 18.28 -12.32
CA ALA A 197 1.91 19.23 -12.98
C ALA A 197 0.87 18.56 -13.92
N PRO A 198 1.18 17.53 -14.73
CA PRO A 198 0.16 16.88 -15.55
C PRO A 198 -1.00 16.31 -14.73
N TRP A 199 -0.70 15.71 -13.57
CA TRP A 199 -1.73 15.21 -12.64
C TRP A 199 -2.53 16.36 -12.01
N LEU A 200 -1.86 17.42 -11.55
CA LEU A 200 -2.55 18.57 -10.96
C LEU A 200 -3.44 19.31 -11.98
N LEU A 201 -3.04 19.37 -13.24
CA LEU A 201 -3.89 19.90 -14.32
C LEU A 201 -5.12 19.03 -14.54
N TYR A 202 -4.96 17.71 -14.53
CA TYR A 202 -6.07 16.76 -14.60
C TYR A 202 -7.02 16.95 -13.41
N VAL A 203 -6.49 17.02 -12.19
CA VAL A 203 -7.28 17.30 -10.97
C VAL A 203 -8.04 18.61 -11.09
N GLN A 204 -7.39 19.67 -11.59
CA GLN A 204 -8.04 20.98 -11.75
C GLN A 204 -9.23 20.93 -12.71
N LEU A 205 -9.16 20.09 -13.76
CA LEU A 205 -10.23 19.98 -14.77
C LEU A 205 -11.47 19.22 -14.26
N PHE A 206 -11.31 18.24 -13.36
CA PHE A 206 -12.41 17.35 -12.98
C PHE A 206 -12.96 17.61 -11.57
N GLU A 207 -12.16 18.08 -10.63
CA GLU A 207 -12.59 18.27 -9.24
C GLU A 207 -12.20 19.65 -8.69
N GLY A 208 -11.10 20.23 -9.19
CA GLY A 208 -10.44 21.40 -8.61
C GLY A 208 -9.40 21.02 -7.56
N VAL A 209 -8.20 21.60 -7.68
CA VAL A 209 -7.05 21.27 -6.81
C VAL A 209 -7.36 21.51 -5.32
N SER A 210 -8.06 22.58 -5.00
CA SER A 210 -8.42 22.92 -3.61
C SER A 210 -9.36 21.88 -3.00
N GLU A 211 -10.39 21.45 -3.74
CA GLU A 211 -11.35 20.46 -3.26
C GLU A 211 -10.70 19.07 -3.11
N TYR A 212 -9.89 18.68 -4.08
CA TYR A 212 -9.14 17.44 -4.04
C TYR A 212 -8.29 17.29 -2.76
N PHE A 213 -7.51 18.34 -2.42
CA PHE A 213 -6.73 18.29 -1.19
C PHE A 213 -7.60 18.43 0.07
N ALA A 214 -8.70 19.17 0.03
CA ALA A 214 -9.63 19.24 1.14
C ALA A 214 -10.28 17.87 1.41
N SER A 215 -10.70 17.16 0.36
CA SER A 215 -11.23 15.77 0.46
C SER A 215 -10.18 14.81 1.04
N ALA A 216 -8.93 14.86 0.54
CA ALA A 216 -7.84 14.05 1.08
C ALA A 216 -7.57 14.33 2.56
N LEU A 217 -7.64 15.59 2.99
CA LEU A 217 -7.48 15.95 4.41
C LEU A 217 -8.66 15.49 5.27
N ARG A 218 -9.90 15.56 4.75
CA ARG A 218 -11.08 14.99 5.44
C ARG A 218 -10.93 13.48 5.63
N PHE A 219 -10.47 12.76 4.59
CA PHE A 219 -10.18 11.33 4.68
C PHE A 219 -9.13 11.02 5.76
N VAL A 220 -8.01 11.76 5.79
CA VAL A 220 -6.96 11.60 6.81
C VAL A 220 -7.49 11.90 8.21
N ALA A 221 -8.36 12.91 8.36
CA ALA A 221 -8.98 13.25 9.65
C ALA A 221 -9.95 12.15 10.12
N ALA A 222 -10.69 11.53 9.20
CA ALA A 222 -11.55 10.38 9.49
C ALA A 222 -10.74 9.16 9.95
N GLU A 223 -9.63 8.86 9.27
CA GLU A 223 -8.67 7.84 9.70
C GLU A 223 -8.15 8.09 11.12
N GLY A 224 -7.73 9.33 11.41
CA GLY A 224 -7.22 9.71 12.73
C GLY A 224 -8.23 9.52 13.87
N ARG A 225 -9.53 9.68 13.61
CA ARG A 225 -10.60 9.44 14.60
C ARG A 225 -10.81 7.95 14.93
N ARG A 226 -10.44 7.06 14.03
CA ARG A 226 -10.54 5.61 14.21
C ARG A 226 -9.31 4.98 14.86
N THR A 227 -8.33 5.79 15.26
CA THR A 227 -7.07 5.30 15.83
C THR A 227 -7.33 4.41 17.02
N ALA A 228 -6.80 3.19 16.99
CA ALA A 228 -6.93 2.23 18.07
C ALA A 228 -6.17 2.74 19.31
N THR A 229 -6.90 2.94 20.42
CA THR A 229 -6.36 3.33 21.71
C THR A 229 -5.77 2.11 22.45
N GLY A 230 -4.74 1.48 21.86
CA GLY A 230 -4.04 0.35 22.47
C GLY A 230 -2.62 0.73 22.91
N PRO A 231 -2.00 -0.04 23.84
CA PRO A 231 -0.61 0.16 24.18
C PRO A 231 0.26 -0.05 22.95
N GLN A 232 1.17 0.89 22.73
CA GLN A 232 2.04 0.87 21.57
C GLN A 232 3.11 -0.22 21.72
N PRO A 233 3.43 -0.98 20.66
CA PRO A 233 4.46 -1.99 20.76
C PRO A 233 5.82 -1.35 21.03
N VAL A 234 6.52 -1.80 22.08
CA VAL A 234 7.85 -1.29 22.46
C VAL A 234 8.83 -1.31 21.29
N LEU A 235 8.72 -2.31 20.41
CA LEU A 235 9.55 -2.43 19.22
C LEU A 235 9.45 -1.21 18.30
N PHE A 236 8.28 -0.57 18.18
CA PHE A 236 8.14 0.64 17.38
C PHE A 236 9.05 1.77 17.89
N TYR A 237 9.06 2.00 19.19
CA TYR A 237 9.94 3.03 19.80
C TYR A 237 11.40 2.70 19.65
N VAL A 238 11.78 1.42 19.74
CA VAL A 238 13.16 0.97 19.48
C VAL A 238 13.55 1.27 18.04
N LEU A 239 12.66 1.02 17.08
CA LEU A 239 12.92 1.32 15.66
C LEU A 239 13.04 2.83 15.41
N THR A 240 12.19 3.65 16.05
CA THR A 240 12.25 5.12 15.96
C THR A 240 13.52 5.70 16.58
N ALA A 241 14.14 5.03 17.55
CA ALA A 241 15.45 5.44 18.09
C ALA A 241 16.58 5.30 17.05
N VAL A 242 16.47 4.38 16.10
CA VAL A 242 17.52 4.13 15.09
C VAL A 242 17.83 5.37 14.23
N PRO A 243 16.87 6.09 13.62
CA PRO A 243 17.16 7.30 12.86
C PRO A 243 17.73 8.43 13.73
N ILE A 244 17.32 8.54 15.00
CA ILE A 244 17.89 9.53 15.93
C ILE A 244 19.37 9.24 16.16
N VAL A 245 19.72 7.99 16.45
CA VAL A 245 21.12 7.56 16.59
C VAL A 245 21.87 7.76 15.28
N GLY A 246 21.27 7.43 14.14
CA GLY A 246 21.84 7.64 12.81
C GLY A 246 22.17 9.12 12.56
N LEU A 247 21.26 10.02 12.94
CA LEU A 247 21.47 11.45 12.82
C LEU A 247 22.66 11.92 13.70
N VAL A 248 22.73 11.48 14.95
CA VAL A 248 23.86 11.79 15.85
C VAL A 248 25.19 11.27 15.27
N VAL A 249 25.20 10.03 14.78
CA VAL A 249 26.40 9.41 14.18
C VAL A 249 26.81 10.13 12.89
N SER A 250 25.89 10.70 12.14
CA SER A 250 26.17 11.42 10.89
C SER A 250 27.10 12.63 11.10
N PHE A 251 27.08 13.24 12.28
CA PHE A 251 28.01 14.34 12.64
C PHE A 251 29.39 13.85 13.03
N ARG A 252 29.59 12.56 13.28
CA ARG A 252 30.88 11.94 13.53
C ARG A 252 31.51 11.55 12.18
N ARG A 253 32.86 11.71 12.05
CA ARG A 253 33.56 11.31 10.82
C ARG A 253 33.51 9.78 10.68
N GLY A 254 32.82 9.28 9.67
CA GLY A 254 32.78 7.86 9.35
C GLY A 254 33.66 7.51 8.14
N PRO A 255 34.27 6.32 8.11
CA PRO A 255 35.23 5.96 7.06
C PRO A 255 34.67 5.61 5.71
N ARG A 256 33.35 5.25 5.59
CA ARG A 256 32.75 4.73 4.35
C ARG A 256 31.56 5.50 3.83
N LEU A 257 30.83 6.15 4.71
CA LEU A 257 29.68 6.98 4.36
C LEU A 257 29.92 8.41 4.80
N GLY A 258 29.71 9.35 3.87
CA GLY A 258 29.75 10.78 4.19
C GLY A 258 28.57 11.17 5.09
N ARG A 259 28.68 12.32 5.75
CA ARG A 259 27.66 12.89 6.65
C ARG A 259 26.28 13.01 5.94
N ALA A 260 26.29 13.48 4.69
CA ALA A 260 25.09 13.70 3.90
C ALA A 260 24.26 12.41 3.67
N HIS A 261 24.93 11.27 3.46
CA HIS A 261 24.27 9.98 3.23
C HIS A 261 23.42 9.55 4.42
N LEU A 262 24.03 9.58 5.61
CA LEU A 262 23.35 9.09 6.82
C LEU A 262 22.36 10.10 7.37
N ALA A 263 22.68 11.41 7.31
CA ALA A 263 21.77 12.47 7.75
C ALA A 263 20.47 12.47 6.92
N ALA A 264 20.57 12.42 5.59
CA ALA A 264 19.41 12.39 4.70
C ALA A 264 18.53 11.15 4.95
N ALA A 265 19.14 9.96 5.04
CA ALA A 265 18.43 8.72 5.35
C ALA A 265 17.74 8.77 6.71
N SER A 266 18.43 9.28 7.73
CA SER A 266 17.89 9.38 9.10
C SER A 266 16.74 10.37 9.21
N VAL A 267 16.84 11.54 8.56
CA VAL A 267 15.70 12.50 8.55
C VAL A 267 14.53 11.96 7.77
N MET A 268 14.77 11.28 6.64
CA MET A 268 13.71 10.64 5.87
C MET A 268 12.94 9.60 6.71
N LEU A 269 13.66 8.72 7.41
CA LEU A 269 13.02 7.71 8.26
C LEU A 269 12.33 8.36 9.46
N LEU A 270 12.94 9.36 10.12
CA LEU A 270 12.32 10.05 11.23
C LEU A 270 11.00 10.73 10.82
N ALA A 271 10.97 11.37 9.65
CA ALA A 271 9.76 11.98 9.11
C ALA A 271 8.69 10.91 8.80
N LEU A 272 9.08 9.74 8.28
CA LEU A 272 8.18 8.61 8.06
C LEU A 272 7.62 8.08 9.39
N ASP A 273 8.45 7.91 10.41
CA ASP A 273 8.02 7.47 11.75
C ASP A 273 7.04 8.46 12.37
N LEU A 274 7.26 9.78 12.20
CA LEU A 274 6.34 10.82 12.69
C LEU A 274 4.95 10.73 12.04
N VAL A 275 4.89 10.40 10.75
CA VAL A 275 3.59 10.16 10.07
C VAL A 275 2.85 8.97 10.69
N PHE A 276 3.58 7.95 11.15
CA PHE A 276 2.99 6.77 11.79
C PHE A 276 2.64 6.95 13.27
N LEU A 277 3.14 7.99 13.95
CA LEU A 277 2.77 8.27 15.34
C LEU A 277 1.26 8.50 15.55
N ARG A 278 0.54 8.90 14.50
CA ARG A 278 -0.92 9.02 14.53
C ARG A 278 -1.64 7.68 14.69
N ASP A 279 -1.01 6.58 14.26
CA ASP A 279 -1.59 5.24 14.25
C ASP A 279 -0.46 4.21 14.43
N VAL A 280 0.03 4.10 15.66
CA VAL A 280 1.16 3.22 16.03
C VAL A 280 0.67 1.78 16.21
N LEU A 281 0.16 1.18 15.15
CA LEU A 281 -0.19 -0.23 15.16
C LEU A 281 1.05 -1.11 14.95
N ALA A 282 1.06 -2.30 15.53
CA ALA A 282 2.07 -3.33 15.25
C ALA A 282 2.21 -3.61 13.75
N ALA A 283 1.12 -3.42 13.00
CA ALA A 283 1.09 -3.51 11.53
C ALA A 283 1.97 -2.49 10.80
N ARG A 284 2.37 -1.38 11.46
CA ARG A 284 3.24 -0.35 10.84
C ARG A 284 4.72 -0.68 10.96
N ILE A 285 5.11 -1.56 11.87
CA ILE A 285 6.50 -1.98 12.03
C ILE A 285 7.12 -2.52 10.72
N PRO A 286 6.42 -3.38 9.95
CA PRO A 286 6.95 -3.86 8.68
C PRO A 286 7.17 -2.75 7.63
N ASP A 287 6.42 -1.65 7.70
CA ASP A 287 6.50 -0.56 6.73
C ASP A 287 7.82 0.24 6.86
N VAL A 288 8.40 0.33 8.07
CA VAL A 288 9.62 1.09 8.36
C VAL A 288 10.89 0.22 8.43
N ILE A 289 10.75 -1.11 8.36
CA ILE A 289 11.87 -2.01 8.65
C ILE A 289 13.01 -1.92 7.63
N ALA A 290 12.71 -1.78 6.34
CA ALA A 290 13.73 -1.75 5.30
C ALA A 290 14.65 -0.51 5.43
N PRO A 291 14.14 0.74 5.51
CA PRO A 291 14.97 1.90 5.75
C PRO A 291 15.67 1.85 7.12
N THR A 292 15.02 1.31 8.15
CA THR A 292 15.64 1.10 9.48
C THR A 292 16.84 0.16 9.39
N ALA A 293 16.73 -0.96 8.67
CA ALA A 293 17.81 -1.92 8.49
C ALA A 293 19.02 -1.30 7.76
N VAL A 294 18.79 -0.42 6.78
CA VAL A 294 19.85 0.32 6.08
C VAL A 294 20.60 1.23 7.05
N ILE A 295 19.88 2.02 7.85
CA ILE A 295 20.50 2.95 8.82
C ILE A 295 21.21 2.18 9.93
N ALA A 296 20.58 1.11 10.46
CA ALA A 296 21.21 0.26 11.47
C ALA A 296 22.51 -0.39 10.94
N ALA A 297 22.51 -0.86 9.70
CA ALA A 297 23.71 -1.36 9.04
C ALA A 297 24.79 -0.26 8.90
N ALA A 298 24.40 0.98 8.56
CA ALA A 298 25.33 2.10 8.46
C ALA A 298 25.96 2.45 9.82
N ILE A 299 25.14 2.47 10.88
CA ILE A 299 25.61 2.66 12.27
C ILE A 299 26.57 1.51 12.65
N ALA A 300 26.18 0.26 12.42
CA ALA A 300 27.03 -0.90 12.70
C ALA A 300 28.36 -0.83 11.92
N GLY A 301 28.33 -0.44 10.64
CA GLY A 301 29.51 -0.27 9.80
C GLY A 301 30.48 0.78 10.35
N HIS A 302 29.96 1.87 10.93
CA HIS A 302 30.79 2.87 11.61
C HIS A 302 31.52 2.28 12.81
N TYR A 303 30.85 1.50 13.65
CA TYR A 303 31.44 0.92 14.86
C TYR A 303 32.26 -0.34 14.58
N LEU A 304 31.92 -1.16 13.58
CA LEU A 304 32.71 -2.33 13.16
C LEU A 304 34.11 -1.94 12.64
N SER A 305 34.26 -0.71 12.15
CA SER A 305 35.57 -0.16 11.76
C SER A 305 36.47 0.23 12.94
N GLN A 306 35.89 0.34 14.14
CA GLN A 306 36.57 0.70 15.37
C GLN A 306 36.90 -0.57 16.16
N ARG A 307 38.21 -0.88 16.37
CA ARG A 307 38.65 -2.10 17.08
C ARG A 307 37.99 -2.28 18.46
N ALA A 308 37.81 -1.21 19.22
CA ALA A 308 37.22 -1.25 20.57
C ALA A 308 35.73 -1.60 20.56
N MET A 309 34.99 -1.29 19.49
CA MET A 309 33.53 -1.47 19.40
C MET A 309 33.12 -2.67 18.56
N LYS A 310 34.07 -3.38 17.95
CA LYS A 310 33.76 -4.52 17.04
C LYS A 310 32.93 -5.62 17.71
N ASN A 311 33.28 -5.95 18.95
CA ASN A 311 32.57 -7.00 19.70
C ASN A 311 31.13 -6.57 20.06
N VAL A 312 30.95 -5.29 20.44
CA VAL A 312 29.62 -4.74 20.76
C VAL A 312 28.72 -4.75 19.52
N ALA A 313 29.25 -4.33 18.37
CA ALA A 313 28.53 -4.34 17.11
C ALA A 313 28.16 -5.79 16.66
N MET A 314 29.07 -6.73 16.88
CA MET A 314 28.84 -8.15 16.59
C MET A 314 27.78 -8.76 17.52
N ILE A 315 27.83 -8.47 18.82
CA ILE A 315 26.82 -8.89 19.79
C ILE A 315 25.45 -8.31 19.41
N GLY A 316 25.39 -7.01 19.09
CA GLY A 316 24.15 -6.36 18.63
C GLY A 316 23.54 -7.05 17.40
N MET A 317 24.38 -7.43 16.43
CA MET A 317 23.93 -8.16 15.23
C MET A 317 23.40 -9.57 15.56
N ILE A 318 24.06 -10.28 16.48
CA ILE A 318 23.61 -11.60 16.98
C ILE A 318 22.26 -11.46 17.68
N VAL A 319 22.07 -10.45 18.54
CA VAL A 319 20.81 -10.20 19.26
C VAL A 319 19.68 -9.90 18.25
N ILE A 320 19.94 -9.10 17.23
CA ILE A 320 18.96 -8.81 16.17
C ILE A 320 18.57 -10.09 15.44
N VAL A 321 19.54 -10.91 15.01
CA VAL A 321 19.27 -12.19 14.34
C VAL A 321 18.49 -13.12 15.25
N ALA A 322 18.85 -13.22 16.54
CA ALA A 322 18.13 -14.05 17.50
C ALA A 322 16.69 -13.56 17.69
N ALA A 323 16.46 -12.26 17.84
CA ALA A 323 15.13 -11.67 17.98
C ALA A 323 14.24 -11.96 16.73
N ILE A 324 14.81 -11.84 15.54
CA ILE A 324 14.14 -12.17 14.28
C ILE A 324 13.81 -13.65 14.21
N THR A 325 14.79 -14.52 14.57
CA THR A 325 14.58 -15.96 14.59
C THR A 325 13.44 -16.34 15.54
N VAL A 326 13.40 -15.72 16.72
CA VAL A 326 12.29 -15.91 17.69
C VAL A 326 10.96 -15.42 17.12
N GLN A 327 10.95 -14.27 16.45
CA GLN A 327 9.74 -13.71 15.83
C GLN A 327 9.21 -14.61 14.71
N VAL A 328 10.10 -15.10 13.84
CA VAL A 328 9.75 -16.05 12.77
C VAL A 328 9.28 -17.41 13.35
N ALA A 329 9.95 -17.89 14.40
CA ALA A 329 9.59 -19.15 15.07
C ALA A 329 8.24 -19.10 15.79
N ARG A 330 7.86 -17.92 16.33
CA ARG A 330 6.54 -17.70 16.96
C ARG A 330 5.40 -17.72 15.94
N GLY A 331 5.65 -17.37 14.68
CA GLY A 331 4.75 -17.61 13.56
C GLY A 331 4.88 -19.06 13.08
N SER A 332 4.52 -20.04 13.94
CA SER A 332 4.78 -21.48 13.71
C SER A 332 4.29 -22.04 12.37
N GLU A 333 3.24 -21.46 11.78
CA GLU A 333 2.79 -21.78 10.43
C GLU A 333 3.83 -21.41 9.35
N SER A 334 4.63 -20.36 9.59
CA SER A 334 5.61 -19.88 8.61
C SER A 334 6.79 -20.84 8.41
N VAL A 335 7.26 -21.51 9.46
CA VAL A 335 8.42 -22.42 9.40
C VAL A 335 8.03 -23.75 8.77
N SER A 336 6.87 -24.31 9.13
CA SER A 336 6.35 -25.54 8.50
C SER A 336 6.08 -25.35 7.02
N THR A 337 5.60 -24.16 6.63
CA THR A 337 5.32 -23.77 5.24
C THR A 337 6.58 -23.74 4.36
N LEU A 338 7.74 -23.44 4.93
CA LEU A 338 9.00 -23.37 4.18
C LEU A 338 9.71 -24.74 4.03
N ARG A 339 9.18 -25.84 4.57
CA ARG A 339 9.77 -27.18 4.39
C ARG A 339 9.65 -27.69 2.97
N GLU A 340 8.57 -27.34 2.27
CA GLU A 340 8.32 -27.74 0.88
C GLU A 340 8.01 -26.52 -0.02
N PRO A 341 8.99 -25.64 -0.25
CA PRO A 341 8.74 -24.34 -0.88
C PRO A 341 8.19 -24.46 -2.30
N VAL A 342 8.63 -25.46 -3.07
CA VAL A 342 8.17 -25.65 -4.47
C VAL A 342 6.71 -26.09 -4.52
N ALA A 343 6.32 -27.05 -3.69
CA ALA A 343 4.92 -27.49 -3.58
C ALA A 343 4.02 -26.34 -3.12
N ARG A 344 4.50 -25.55 -2.17
CA ARG A 344 3.77 -24.38 -1.65
C ARG A 344 3.58 -23.29 -2.70
N ILE A 345 4.61 -22.97 -3.50
CA ILE A 345 4.51 -22.01 -4.61
C ILE A 345 3.43 -22.49 -5.61
N GLY A 346 3.42 -23.76 -5.98
CA GLY A 346 2.40 -24.32 -6.85
C GLY A 346 0.98 -24.22 -6.26
N GLN A 347 0.82 -24.51 -4.97
CA GLN A 347 -0.44 -24.38 -4.25
C GLN A 347 -0.94 -22.94 -4.24
N ILE A 348 -0.10 -21.96 -3.86
CA ILE A 348 -0.46 -20.54 -3.82
C ILE A 348 -0.83 -20.04 -5.23
N THR A 349 -0.07 -20.44 -6.25
CA THR A 349 -0.38 -20.05 -7.63
C THR A 349 -1.78 -20.51 -8.05
N ARG A 350 -2.15 -21.75 -7.72
CA ARG A 350 -3.48 -22.28 -8.01
C ARG A 350 -4.55 -21.51 -7.24
N ARG A 351 -4.39 -21.33 -5.94
CA ARG A 351 -5.33 -20.61 -5.07
C ARG A 351 -5.59 -19.16 -5.54
N LEU A 352 -4.53 -18.47 -5.98
CA LEU A 352 -4.62 -17.09 -6.50
C LEU A 352 -5.30 -17.02 -7.87
N ARG A 353 -5.10 -18.03 -8.74
CA ARG A 353 -5.73 -18.09 -10.05
C ARG A 353 -7.20 -18.50 -9.99
N GLU A 354 -7.54 -19.42 -9.12
CA GLU A 354 -8.89 -19.94 -8.92
C GLU A 354 -9.71 -19.10 -7.92
N VAL A 355 -9.06 -18.14 -7.24
CA VAL A 355 -9.67 -17.30 -6.20
C VAL A 355 -10.37 -18.16 -5.13
N SER A 356 -9.62 -19.11 -4.57
CA SER A 356 -10.18 -20.01 -3.55
C SER A 356 -10.64 -19.24 -2.30
N ALA A 357 -11.69 -19.71 -1.64
CA ALA A 357 -12.33 -19.01 -0.52
C ALA A 357 -11.37 -18.66 0.63
N ASP A 358 -10.35 -19.50 0.86
CA ASP A 358 -9.35 -19.30 1.90
C ASP A 358 -8.27 -18.23 1.57
N ILE A 359 -8.26 -17.71 0.32
CA ILE A 359 -7.40 -16.56 -0.07
C ILE A 359 -8.13 -15.22 0.07
N ILE A 360 -9.46 -15.24 0.13
CA ILE A 360 -10.30 -14.04 0.26
C ILE A 360 -10.25 -13.54 1.71
N PRO A 361 -10.26 -12.21 1.95
CA PRO A 361 -10.23 -11.64 3.30
C PRO A 361 -11.34 -12.16 4.22
N ASN A 362 -12.53 -12.26 3.65
CA ASN A 362 -13.69 -12.84 4.33
C ASN A 362 -14.21 -14.03 3.49
N PRO A 363 -13.87 -15.28 3.86
CA PRO A 363 -14.29 -16.46 3.11
C PRO A 363 -15.81 -16.59 2.93
N SER A 364 -16.61 -16.00 3.83
CA SER A 364 -18.06 -16.03 3.73
C SER A 364 -18.61 -15.21 2.56
N THR A 365 -17.83 -14.30 1.98
CA THR A 365 -18.24 -13.55 0.77
C THR A 365 -18.08 -14.35 -0.53
N ALA A 366 -17.39 -15.51 -0.51
CA ALA A 366 -17.11 -16.28 -1.73
C ALA A 366 -18.39 -16.71 -2.50
N PRO A 367 -19.46 -17.23 -1.88
CA PRO A 367 -20.68 -17.55 -2.59
C PRO A 367 -21.36 -16.33 -3.22
N LEU A 368 -21.32 -15.18 -2.55
CA LEU A 368 -21.84 -13.91 -3.06
C LEU A 368 -21.05 -13.43 -4.28
N ILE A 369 -19.72 -13.47 -4.22
CA ILE A 369 -18.84 -13.13 -5.34
C ILE A 369 -19.14 -14.03 -6.55
N ALA A 370 -19.27 -15.34 -6.32
CA ALA A 370 -19.61 -16.29 -7.36
C ALA A 370 -21.00 -16.04 -7.96
N TYR A 371 -22.00 -15.72 -7.12
CA TYR A 371 -23.34 -15.30 -7.56
C TYR A 371 -23.28 -14.07 -8.47
N LEU A 372 -22.65 -12.99 -8.02
CA LEU A 372 -22.53 -11.76 -8.80
C LEU A 372 -21.84 -12.00 -10.15
N SER A 373 -20.78 -12.81 -10.16
CA SER A 373 -20.08 -13.17 -11.40
C SER A 373 -20.95 -13.94 -12.39
N ARG A 374 -21.85 -14.83 -11.92
CA ARG A 374 -22.71 -15.66 -12.79
C ARG A 374 -24.03 -15.00 -13.19
N CYS A 375 -24.58 -14.17 -12.29
CA CYS A 375 -25.97 -13.70 -12.38
C CYS A 375 -26.10 -12.22 -12.75
N THR A 376 -24.98 -11.54 -13.04
CA THR A 376 -24.98 -10.17 -13.56
C THR A 376 -24.13 -10.09 -14.83
N ALA A 377 -24.33 -9.08 -15.67
CA ALA A 377 -23.53 -8.86 -16.87
C ALA A 377 -22.16 -8.20 -16.56
N PRO A 378 -21.14 -8.34 -17.41
CA PRO A 378 -19.83 -7.74 -17.18
C PRO A 378 -19.82 -6.21 -17.01
N GLY A 379 -20.78 -5.50 -17.62
CA GLY A 379 -20.95 -4.05 -17.49
C GLY A 379 -21.80 -3.59 -16.31
N ASP A 380 -22.46 -4.54 -15.63
CA ASP A 380 -23.30 -4.23 -14.48
C ASP A 380 -22.46 -3.79 -13.28
N ARG A 381 -22.97 -2.78 -12.57
CA ARG A 381 -22.26 -2.24 -11.41
C ARG A 381 -22.79 -2.83 -10.11
N VAL A 382 -21.90 -2.97 -9.14
CA VAL A 382 -22.20 -3.47 -7.81
C VAL A 382 -21.90 -2.38 -6.79
N LEU A 383 -22.92 -2.02 -6.00
CA LEU A 383 -22.76 -1.15 -4.84
C LEU A 383 -22.40 -2.00 -3.62
N VAL A 384 -21.39 -1.59 -2.84
CA VAL A 384 -20.99 -2.28 -1.62
C VAL A 384 -20.98 -1.29 -0.46
N ALA A 385 -21.84 -1.51 0.53
CA ALA A 385 -21.85 -0.81 1.80
C ALA A 385 -21.27 -1.71 2.92
N GLY A 386 -20.31 -1.18 3.66
CA GLY A 386 -19.38 -1.93 4.49
C GLY A 386 -18.03 -2.13 3.78
N PHE A 387 -16.99 -2.56 4.51
CA PHE A 387 -15.65 -2.69 3.96
C PHE A 387 -15.46 -4.02 3.23
N GLY A 388 -15.77 -4.06 1.94
CA GLY A 388 -15.70 -5.26 1.09
C GLY A 388 -15.26 -4.94 -0.36
N PRO A 389 -14.12 -4.24 -0.58
CA PRO A 389 -13.68 -3.89 -1.93
C PRO A 389 -13.29 -5.10 -2.79
N GLU A 390 -13.10 -6.28 -2.16
CA GLU A 390 -12.87 -7.54 -2.85
C GLU A 390 -14.08 -8.03 -3.66
N ILE A 391 -15.30 -7.66 -3.25
CA ILE A 391 -16.53 -8.17 -3.88
C ILE A 391 -16.62 -7.76 -5.35
N PRO A 392 -16.62 -6.46 -5.72
CA PRO A 392 -16.65 -6.07 -7.13
C PRO A 392 -15.40 -6.52 -7.88
N ALA A 393 -14.21 -6.48 -7.25
CA ALA A 393 -12.97 -6.90 -7.87
C ALA A 393 -12.99 -8.36 -8.31
N LEU A 394 -13.36 -9.26 -7.42
CA LEU A 394 -13.35 -10.71 -7.66
C LEU A 394 -14.58 -11.20 -8.43
N ALA A 395 -15.69 -10.48 -8.36
CA ALA A 395 -16.83 -10.71 -9.25
C ALA A 395 -16.57 -10.21 -10.69
N HIS A 396 -15.47 -9.51 -10.94
CA HIS A 396 -15.17 -8.82 -12.19
C HIS A 396 -16.31 -7.89 -12.65
N ARG A 397 -16.80 -7.09 -11.70
CA ARG A 397 -17.84 -6.08 -11.94
C ARG A 397 -17.34 -4.71 -11.53
N PRO A 398 -17.65 -3.65 -12.28
CA PRO A 398 -17.37 -2.30 -11.84
C PRO A 398 -18.14 -1.97 -10.56
N PHE A 399 -17.56 -1.20 -9.68
CA PHE A 399 -18.27 -0.69 -8.52
C PHE A 399 -19.15 0.51 -8.88
N ALA A 400 -20.19 0.74 -8.10
CA ALA A 400 -21.19 1.77 -8.32
C ALA A 400 -20.95 3.01 -7.43
N GLY A 401 -21.46 4.16 -7.87
CA GLY A 401 -21.45 5.41 -7.12
C GLY A 401 -20.06 6.03 -6.96
N GLY A 402 -19.05 5.49 -7.65
CA GLY A 402 -17.68 5.98 -7.59
C GLY A 402 -16.89 5.58 -6.35
N LEU A 403 -17.40 4.67 -5.51
CA LEU A 403 -16.76 4.19 -4.30
C LEU A 403 -16.65 2.66 -4.32
N PRO A 404 -15.45 2.08 -4.17
CA PRO A 404 -15.29 0.62 -4.13
C PRO A 404 -15.94 -0.02 -2.89
N SER A 405 -16.17 0.78 -1.86
CA SER A 405 -16.88 0.43 -0.63
C SER A 405 -17.33 1.69 0.08
N TRP A 406 -18.58 1.70 0.55
CA TRP A 406 -19.12 2.75 1.39
C TRP A 406 -18.82 2.41 2.85
N ILE A 407 -17.88 3.14 3.46
CA ILE A 407 -17.41 2.85 4.80
C ILE A 407 -17.92 3.96 5.74
N PRO A 408 -18.70 3.64 6.80
CA PRO A 408 -19.17 4.63 7.75
C PRO A 408 -18.04 5.47 8.33
N GLY A 409 -18.24 6.79 8.38
CA GLY A 409 -17.28 7.76 8.89
C GLY A 409 -16.25 8.26 7.88
N TYR A 410 -16.28 7.83 6.60
CA TYR A 410 -15.35 8.32 5.57
C TYR A 410 -16.02 9.20 4.50
N TYR A 411 -17.21 8.87 4.08
CA TYR A 411 -17.92 9.54 2.99
C TYR A 411 -19.26 10.08 3.49
N ASP A 412 -19.25 10.65 4.71
CA ASP A 412 -20.44 11.15 5.39
C ASP A 412 -20.70 12.63 5.11
N ASP A 413 -19.80 13.31 4.36
CA ASP A 413 -20.02 14.69 3.94
C ASP A 413 -21.16 14.74 2.94
N PRO A 414 -22.17 15.61 3.13
CA PRO A 414 -23.32 15.71 2.22
C PRO A 414 -22.95 15.93 0.75
N ALA A 415 -21.83 16.63 0.47
CA ALA A 415 -21.37 16.85 -0.89
C ALA A 415 -20.82 15.56 -1.52
N ASP A 416 -20.11 14.73 -0.75
CA ASP A 416 -19.61 13.44 -1.21
C ASP A 416 -20.77 12.45 -1.46
N VAL A 417 -21.75 12.42 -0.55
CA VAL A 417 -22.98 11.62 -0.72
C VAL A 417 -23.76 12.06 -1.96
N ALA A 418 -24.00 13.36 -2.13
CA ALA A 418 -24.73 13.88 -3.29
C ALA A 418 -24.00 13.57 -4.61
N ARG A 419 -22.67 13.65 -4.64
CA ARG A 419 -21.85 13.29 -5.81
C ARG A 419 -22.01 11.81 -6.16
N ALA A 420 -21.94 10.95 -5.15
CA ALA A 420 -22.09 9.51 -5.35
C ALA A 420 -23.52 9.13 -5.80
N ILE A 421 -24.57 9.71 -5.22
CA ILE A 421 -25.95 9.54 -5.69
C ILE A 421 -26.12 10.05 -7.13
N GLY A 422 -25.51 11.18 -7.47
CA GLY A 422 -25.49 11.72 -8.84
C GLY A 422 -24.82 10.77 -9.85
N ARG A 423 -23.82 9.97 -9.41
CA ARG A 423 -23.22 8.91 -10.23
C ARG A 423 -24.16 7.70 -10.35
N LEU A 424 -24.73 7.23 -9.25
CA LEU A 424 -25.67 6.11 -9.22
C LEU A 424 -26.86 6.33 -10.16
N ASN A 425 -27.37 7.57 -10.27
CA ASN A 425 -28.48 7.91 -11.18
C ASN A 425 -28.14 7.76 -12.66
N ARG A 426 -26.87 7.63 -13.03
CA ARG A 426 -26.40 7.46 -14.42
C ARG A 426 -25.87 6.06 -14.69
N GLU A 427 -25.81 5.22 -13.67
CA GLU A 427 -25.21 3.89 -13.70
C GLU A 427 -26.29 2.81 -13.72
N HIS A 428 -25.98 1.68 -14.37
CA HIS A 428 -26.81 0.47 -14.26
C HIS A 428 -26.31 -0.37 -13.07
N VAL A 429 -26.99 -0.23 -11.94
CA VAL A 429 -26.67 -0.97 -10.72
C VAL A 429 -27.48 -2.25 -10.66
N ALA A 430 -26.81 -3.40 -10.76
CA ALA A 430 -27.46 -4.71 -10.75
C ALA A 430 -27.66 -5.28 -9.34
N ALA A 431 -26.84 -4.85 -8.38
CA ALA A 431 -26.94 -5.31 -7.00
C ALA A 431 -26.38 -4.27 -6.02
N ALA A 432 -27.00 -4.17 -4.84
CA ALA A 432 -26.47 -3.45 -3.70
C ALA A 432 -26.24 -4.43 -2.54
N VAL A 433 -25.01 -4.53 -2.05
CA VAL A 433 -24.58 -5.46 -1.00
C VAL A 433 -24.31 -4.68 0.28
N MET A 434 -24.85 -5.16 1.42
CA MET A 434 -24.62 -4.62 2.76
C MET A 434 -23.96 -5.68 3.64
N LEU A 435 -22.78 -5.36 4.17
CA LEU A 435 -21.97 -6.32 4.94
C LEU A 435 -22.27 -6.30 6.44
N ASP A 436 -22.75 -5.16 6.97
CA ASP A 436 -22.93 -4.94 8.42
C ASP A 436 -24.40 -4.74 8.82
N GLY A 437 -25.32 -5.22 7.97
CA GLY A 437 -26.76 -5.12 8.19
C GLY A 437 -27.37 -3.81 7.69
N SER A 438 -28.71 -3.81 7.50
CA SER A 438 -29.47 -2.68 6.93
C SER A 438 -29.47 -1.41 7.80
N THR A 439 -29.25 -1.54 9.11
CA THR A 439 -29.23 -0.42 10.06
C THR A 439 -28.06 0.55 9.81
N VAL A 440 -26.93 0.07 9.34
CA VAL A 440 -25.76 0.92 9.01
C VAL A 440 -26.11 1.87 7.87
N LEU A 441 -26.82 1.39 6.87
CA LEU A 441 -27.23 2.19 5.72
C LEU A 441 -28.15 3.34 6.11
N VAL A 442 -29.17 3.04 6.93
CA VAL A 442 -30.16 4.03 7.37
C VAL A 442 -29.54 5.09 8.28
N ASN A 443 -28.57 4.70 9.11
CA ASN A 443 -27.96 5.59 10.09
C ASN A 443 -26.81 6.44 9.50
N SER A 444 -26.07 5.90 8.53
CA SER A 444 -24.90 6.58 7.98
C SER A 444 -25.21 7.33 6.68
N TRP A 445 -26.10 6.77 5.84
CA TRP A 445 -26.43 7.37 4.53
C TRP A 445 -27.93 7.17 4.21
N PRO A 446 -28.82 7.91 4.86
CA PRO A 446 -30.27 7.81 4.64
C PRO A 446 -30.66 8.06 3.16
N GLU A 447 -29.93 8.95 2.47
CA GLU A 447 -30.13 9.27 1.06
C GLU A 447 -29.84 8.07 0.15
N LEU A 448 -28.83 7.26 0.48
CA LEU A 448 -28.52 6.04 -0.26
C LEU A 448 -29.62 4.98 -0.04
N GLY A 449 -30.10 4.86 1.19
CA GLY A 449 -31.23 3.98 1.52
C GLY A 449 -32.51 4.38 0.78
N GLU A 450 -32.77 5.68 0.62
CA GLU A 450 -33.90 6.20 -0.16
C GLU A 450 -33.70 5.94 -1.65
N TRP A 451 -32.49 6.15 -2.17
CA TRP A 451 -32.17 5.83 -3.56
C TRP A 451 -32.46 4.36 -3.89
N ILE A 452 -32.02 3.42 -3.06
CA ILE A 452 -32.27 1.98 -3.23
C ILE A 452 -33.78 1.69 -3.30
N ARG A 453 -34.56 2.24 -2.34
CA ARG A 453 -36.01 2.02 -2.31
C ARG A 453 -36.72 2.64 -3.51
N SER A 454 -36.38 3.86 -3.87
CA SER A 454 -37.04 4.57 -4.99
C SER A 454 -36.72 3.98 -6.35
N HIS A 455 -35.61 3.24 -6.50
CA HIS A 455 -35.26 2.52 -7.73
C HIS A 455 -35.78 1.08 -7.77
N GLY A 456 -36.67 0.70 -6.85
CA GLY A 456 -37.37 -0.58 -6.89
C GLY A 456 -36.54 -1.80 -6.54
N PHE A 457 -35.48 -1.61 -5.75
CA PHE A 457 -34.68 -2.71 -5.22
C PHE A 457 -35.44 -3.43 -4.08
N GLU A 458 -35.43 -4.75 -4.12
CA GLU A 458 -36.04 -5.63 -3.10
C GLU A 458 -34.93 -6.27 -2.24
N GLU A 459 -35.13 -6.29 -0.93
CA GLU A 459 -34.16 -6.88 0.02
C GLU A 459 -34.28 -8.40 0.05
N HIS A 460 -33.14 -9.07 -0.08
CA HIS A 460 -33.00 -10.51 0.09
C HIS A 460 -32.00 -10.82 1.19
N PRO A 461 -32.37 -11.62 2.20
CA PRO A 461 -31.45 -12.04 3.24
C PRO A 461 -30.44 -13.05 2.68
N LEU A 462 -29.18 -12.90 3.05
CA LEU A 462 -28.11 -13.85 2.75
C LEU A 462 -27.82 -14.75 3.95
N ALA A 463 -28.85 -15.15 4.69
CA ALA A 463 -28.73 -15.91 5.93
C ALA A 463 -27.98 -17.25 5.79
N ALA A 464 -27.99 -17.85 4.61
CA ALA A 464 -27.20 -19.05 4.31
C ALA A 464 -25.70 -18.78 4.22
N ILE A 465 -25.29 -17.53 4.04
CA ILE A 465 -23.89 -17.08 3.91
C ILE A 465 -23.43 -16.45 5.23
N ASP A 466 -24.07 -15.35 5.61
CA ASP A 466 -23.87 -14.66 6.89
C ASP A 466 -25.16 -13.90 7.23
N SER A 467 -25.67 -14.06 8.45
CA SER A 467 -26.92 -13.44 8.89
C SER A 467 -26.88 -11.91 8.89
N ARG A 468 -25.69 -11.31 8.88
CA ARG A 468 -25.47 -9.86 8.80
C ARG A 468 -25.55 -9.33 7.36
N PHE A 469 -25.36 -10.18 6.35
CA PHE A 469 -25.32 -9.77 4.97
C PHE A 469 -26.73 -9.61 4.43
N ARG A 470 -26.92 -8.57 3.63
CA ARG A 470 -28.13 -8.29 2.87
C ARG A 470 -27.75 -7.96 1.44
N ILE A 471 -28.57 -8.35 0.49
CA ILE A 471 -28.46 -7.93 -0.90
C ILE A 471 -29.78 -7.33 -1.34
N TRP A 472 -29.72 -6.23 -2.03
CA TRP A 472 -30.86 -5.62 -2.71
C TRP A 472 -30.66 -5.84 -4.20
N LEU A 473 -31.68 -6.41 -4.82
CA LEU A 473 -31.71 -6.69 -6.26
C LEU A 473 -32.85 -5.90 -6.87
N PRO A 474 -32.72 -5.40 -8.12
CA PRO A 474 -33.85 -4.86 -8.85
C PRO A 474 -34.97 -5.91 -8.90
N ARG A 475 -36.25 -5.45 -8.90
CA ARG A 475 -37.38 -6.37 -9.02
C ARG A 475 -37.21 -7.25 -10.26
N PRO A 476 -37.15 -8.56 -10.11
CA PRO A 476 -36.91 -9.46 -11.24
C PRO A 476 -38.05 -9.42 -12.25
N ALA A 477 -37.76 -9.64 -13.54
CA ALA A 477 -38.75 -9.93 -14.53
C ALA A 477 -39.51 -11.24 -14.21
N ALA A 478 -40.69 -11.44 -14.75
CA ALA A 478 -41.59 -12.54 -14.37
C ALA A 478 -41.00 -13.97 -14.52
N ASP A 479 -39.99 -14.16 -15.37
CA ASP A 479 -39.42 -15.48 -15.73
C ASP A 479 -37.93 -15.65 -15.39
N VAL A 480 -37.49 -15.15 -14.22
CA VAL A 480 -36.08 -15.24 -13.80
C VAL A 480 -35.78 -16.55 -13.09
N SER A 481 -34.71 -17.24 -13.50
CA SER A 481 -34.23 -18.46 -12.83
C SER A 481 -33.66 -18.16 -11.45
N THR A 482 -33.68 -19.14 -10.57
CA THR A 482 -33.07 -19.02 -9.22
C THR A 482 -31.66 -19.63 -9.21
N ASP A 483 -30.67 -18.94 -8.66
CA ASP A 483 -29.34 -19.49 -8.45
C ASP A 483 -29.38 -20.58 -7.37
N ARG A 484 -28.83 -21.77 -7.68
CA ARG A 484 -28.93 -22.94 -6.80
C ARG A 484 -28.19 -22.83 -5.50
N GLU A 485 -27.11 -22.03 -5.46
CA GLU A 485 -26.26 -21.90 -4.27
C GLU A 485 -26.78 -20.86 -3.28
N THR A 486 -27.31 -19.75 -3.80
CA THR A 486 -27.75 -18.62 -2.96
C THR A 486 -29.25 -18.53 -2.80
N GLY A 487 -30.04 -19.18 -3.66
CA GLY A 487 -31.49 -19.05 -3.69
C GLY A 487 -32.00 -17.72 -4.27
N LEU A 488 -31.09 -16.87 -4.78
CA LEU A 488 -31.40 -15.54 -5.30
C LEU A 488 -31.87 -15.59 -6.78
N PRO A 489 -32.64 -14.57 -7.23
CA PRO A 489 -32.97 -14.41 -8.65
C PRO A 489 -31.70 -14.30 -9.49
N CYS A 490 -31.62 -14.97 -10.61
CA CYS A 490 -30.46 -15.01 -11.49
C CYS A 490 -30.87 -14.78 -12.95
N GLU A 491 -30.64 -13.56 -13.43
CA GLU A 491 -30.77 -13.25 -14.86
C GLU A 491 -29.55 -13.84 -15.57
N ARG A 492 -29.64 -15.07 -16.06
CA ARG A 492 -28.57 -15.64 -16.87
C ARG A 492 -28.42 -14.79 -18.13
N THR A 493 -27.34 -14.03 -18.22
CA THR A 493 -26.91 -13.45 -19.51
C THR A 493 -26.73 -14.59 -20.51
N ARG A 494 -27.53 -14.61 -21.55
CA ARG A 494 -27.43 -15.54 -22.69
C ARG A 494 -26.14 -15.27 -23.48
#